data_d92864b88255cbc35d72f5e89020eba9
#
_entry.id   d92864b88255cbc35d72f5e89020eba9
#
_cell.length_a   1.000
_cell.length_b   1.000
_cell.length_c   1.000
_cell.angle_alpha   90.00
_cell.angle_beta   90.00
_cell.angle_gamma   90.00
#
_symmetry.space_group_name_H-M   'P 1'
#
loop_
_entity.id
_entity.type
_entity.pdbx_description
1 polymer ?
#
loop_
_entity_poly.entity_id
_entity_poly.type
_entity_poly.pdbx_seq_one_letter_code
_entity_poly.pdbx_strand_id
1 'polypeptide(L)' 'KTNEPSQISINDLLGREIYTTSIYENNNQFKWTWDGLDNNGIIAPTGTYFVSIFHGNQFETRKVTLLK' A
#
# COMPACT_ATOMS: atom_id res chain seq x y z
N LYS A 1 -12.62 16.80 14.13
CA LYS A 1 -12.21 15.57 13.51
C LYS A 1 -11.76 15.78 12.07
N THR A 2 -10.62 15.29 11.74
CA THR A 2 -10.06 15.52 10.42
C THR A 2 -10.23 14.28 9.55
N ASN A 3 -10.35 14.52 8.25
CA ASN A 3 -10.40 13.47 7.26
C ASN A 3 -9.05 13.34 6.59
N GLU A 4 -8.09 12.91 7.35
CA GLU A 4 -6.77 12.73 6.79
C GLU A 4 -6.71 11.41 6.02
N PRO A 5 -6.10 11.42 4.86
CA PRO A 5 -5.96 10.18 4.11
C PRO A 5 -4.92 9.29 4.75
N SER A 6 -5.08 8.01 4.50
CA SER A 6 -4.04 7.05 4.83
C SER A 6 -3.10 6.96 3.64
N GLN A 7 -1.81 6.93 3.92
CA GLN A 7 -0.79 6.78 2.88
C GLN A 7 -0.42 5.32 2.80
N ILE A 8 -0.40 4.79 1.58
CA ILE A 8 -0.02 3.40 1.37
C ILE A 8 1.20 3.38 0.47
N SER A 9 2.19 2.61 0.87
CA SER A 9 3.42 2.46 0.12
C SER A 9 3.74 0.98 0.00
N ILE A 10 4.05 0.54 -1.20
CA ILE A 10 4.40 -0.86 -1.45
C ILE A 10 5.85 -0.89 -1.91
N ASN A 11 6.66 -1.69 -1.22
CA ASN A 11 8.07 -1.80 -1.50
C ASN A 11 8.44 -3.25 -1.77
N ASP A 12 9.45 -3.46 -2.61
CA ASP A 12 9.95 -4.80 -2.83
C ASP A 12 10.97 -5.17 -1.74
N LEU A 13 11.55 -6.34 -1.85
CA LEU A 13 12.48 -6.82 -0.83
C LEU A 13 13.75 -6.00 -0.73
N LEU A 14 14.08 -5.28 -1.78
CA LEU A 14 15.26 -4.41 -1.78
C LEU A 14 14.94 -3.03 -1.25
N GLY A 15 13.68 -2.79 -0.85
CA GLY A 15 13.30 -1.50 -0.33
C GLY A 15 12.90 -0.49 -1.39
N ARG A 16 12.85 -0.90 -2.65
CA ARG A 16 12.45 0.02 -3.71
C ARG A 16 10.95 0.22 -3.69
N GLU A 17 10.54 1.46 -3.86
CA GLU A 17 9.13 1.80 -3.85
C GLU A 17 8.50 1.40 -5.19
N ILE A 18 7.45 0.59 -5.12
CA ILE A 18 6.77 0.10 -6.31
C ILE A 18 5.51 0.90 -6.58
N TYR A 19 4.77 1.22 -5.53
CA TYR A 19 3.48 1.87 -5.69
C TYR A 19 3.14 2.66 -4.45
N THR A 20 2.57 3.84 -4.64
CA THR A 20 2.08 4.64 -3.53
C THR A 20 0.74 5.23 -3.88
N THR A 21 -0.09 5.39 -2.88
CA THR A 21 -1.39 6.00 -3.07
C THR A 21 -1.89 6.55 -1.74
N SER A 22 -2.93 7.35 -1.83
CA SER A 22 -3.60 7.89 -0.64
C SER A 22 -5.04 7.44 -0.67
N ILE A 23 -5.55 7.03 0.48
CA ILE A 23 -6.90 6.54 0.59
C ILE A 23 -7.60 7.21 1.75
N TYR A 24 -8.85 7.60 1.53
CA TYR A 24 -9.66 8.19 2.61
C TYR A 24 -10.54 7.11 3.19
N GLU A 25 -10.55 7.05 4.51
CA GLU A 25 -11.43 6.12 5.23
C GLU A 25 -12.81 6.68 5.34
N ASN A 26 -13.78 5.80 5.27
CA ASN A 26 -15.16 6.14 5.55
C ASN A 26 -15.68 5.28 6.66
N ASN A 27 -16.38 5.88 7.63
CA ASN A 27 -17.07 5.13 8.67
C ASN A 27 -16.14 4.24 9.46
N ASN A 28 -14.92 4.68 9.68
CA ASN A 28 -13.95 3.94 10.47
C ASN A 28 -13.62 2.58 9.88
N GLN A 29 -13.89 2.42 8.61
CA GLN A 29 -13.54 1.20 7.93
C GLN A 29 -12.48 1.49 6.89
N PHE A 30 -11.53 0.59 6.82
CA PHE A 30 -10.44 0.73 5.88
C PHE A 30 -10.33 -0.57 5.11
N LYS A 31 -10.47 -0.47 3.81
CA LYS A 31 -10.38 -1.63 2.96
C LYS A 31 -9.73 -1.23 1.66
N TRP A 32 -8.65 -1.91 1.32
CA TRP A 32 -7.92 -1.59 0.12
C TRP A 32 -7.29 -2.84 -0.43
N THR A 33 -7.30 -2.96 -1.73
CA THR A 33 -6.72 -4.11 -2.41
C THR A 33 -5.75 -3.60 -3.47
N TRP A 34 -4.55 -4.17 -3.44
CA TRP A 34 -3.55 -3.83 -4.44
C TRP A 34 -3.80 -4.69 -5.67
N ASP A 35 -3.83 -4.05 -6.83
CA ASP A 35 -4.08 -4.76 -8.07
C ASP A 35 -2.81 -5.29 -8.72
N GLY A 36 -1.67 -5.16 -8.05
CA GLY A 36 -0.42 -5.70 -8.57
C GLY A 36 0.30 -4.83 -9.56
N LEU A 37 -0.14 -3.59 -9.72
CA LEU A 37 0.48 -2.67 -10.67
C LEU A 37 1.35 -1.66 -9.94
N ASP A 38 2.42 -1.21 -10.62
CA ASP A 38 3.22 -0.12 -10.09
C ASP A 38 2.56 1.21 -10.45
N ASN A 39 3.21 2.31 -10.10
CA ASN A 39 2.61 3.62 -10.33
C ASN A 39 2.54 3.99 -11.81
N ASN A 40 3.21 3.23 -12.66
CA ASN A 40 3.16 3.45 -14.10
C ASN A 40 2.15 2.53 -14.77
N GLY A 41 1.41 1.75 -13.99
CA GLY A 41 0.44 0.83 -14.56
C GLY A 41 1.05 -0.45 -15.09
N ILE A 42 2.28 -0.74 -14.73
CA ILE A 42 2.98 -1.92 -15.19
C ILE A 42 2.87 -2.99 -14.12
N ILE A 43 2.64 -4.22 -14.55
CA ILE A 43 2.47 -5.33 -13.63
C ILE A 43 3.77 -5.60 -12.89
N ALA A 44 3.69 -5.61 -11.56
CA ALA A 44 4.85 -5.91 -10.73
C ALA A 44 5.17 -7.40 -10.82
N PRO A 45 6.44 -7.76 -10.72
CA PRO A 45 6.82 -9.19 -10.78
C PRO A 45 6.25 -9.99 -9.62
N THR A 46 6.06 -11.28 -9.84
CA THR A 46 5.71 -12.20 -8.78
C THR A 46 6.77 -12.16 -7.70
N GLY A 47 6.36 -12.10 -6.46
CA GLY A 47 7.30 -12.06 -5.36
C GLY A 47 6.68 -11.55 -4.09
N THR A 48 7.55 -11.23 -3.15
CA THR A 48 7.14 -10.75 -1.84
C THR A 48 7.32 -9.24 -1.77
N TYR A 49 6.32 -8.58 -1.20
CA TYR A 49 6.31 -7.13 -1.09
C TYR A 49 5.89 -6.74 0.32
N PHE A 50 6.25 -5.52 0.70
CA PHE A 50 5.85 -4.97 1.99
C PHE A 50 4.89 -3.82 1.74
N VAL A 51 3.75 -3.88 2.39
CA VAL A 51 2.74 -2.82 2.30
C VAL A 51 2.79 -2.06 3.61
N SER A 52 3.10 -0.79 3.52
CA SER A 52 3.18 0.10 4.67
C SER A 52 2.01 1.06 4.64
N ILE A 53 1.35 1.21 5.77
CA ILE A 53 0.20 2.07 5.89
C ILE A 53 0.48 3.11 6.95
N PHE A 54 0.38 4.37 6.57
CA PHE A 54 0.56 5.50 7.49
C PHE A 54 -0.77 6.20 7.66
N HIS A 55 -1.18 6.41 8.90
CA HIS A 55 -2.41 7.12 9.18
C HIS A 55 -2.21 7.94 10.43
N GLY A 56 -2.11 9.26 10.28
CA GLY A 56 -1.82 10.11 11.40
C GLY A 56 -0.50 9.72 12.02
N ASN A 57 -0.52 9.36 13.28
CA ASN A 57 0.67 8.93 14.01
C ASN A 57 0.87 7.44 13.97
N GLN A 58 0.05 6.73 13.25
CA GLN A 58 0.10 5.28 13.25
C GLN A 58 0.77 4.77 12.00
N PHE A 59 1.47 3.67 12.16
CA PHE A 59 2.23 3.07 11.08
C PHE A 59 2.15 1.57 11.21
N GLU A 60 1.88 0.91 10.09
CA GLU A 60 1.77 -0.54 10.09
C GLU A 60 2.36 -1.07 8.80
N THR A 61 3.09 -2.18 8.90
CA THR A 61 3.68 -2.82 7.72
C THR A 61 3.24 -4.26 7.69
N ARG A 62 2.86 -4.72 6.51
CA ARG A 62 2.46 -6.09 6.29
C ARG A 62 3.20 -6.67 5.12
N LYS A 63 3.47 -7.96 5.20
CA LYS A 63 4.12 -8.66 4.11
C LYS A 63 3.06 -9.34 3.26
N VAL A 64 3.15 -9.19 1.95
CA VAL A 64 2.21 -9.80 1.03
C VAL A 64 2.98 -10.50 -0.05
N THR A 65 2.34 -11.52 -0.64
CA THR A 65 2.93 -12.26 -1.75
C THR A 65 2.05 -12.05 -2.96
N LEU A 66 2.66 -11.63 -4.05
CA LEU A 66 1.97 -11.46 -5.32
C LEU A 66 2.24 -12.66 -6.19
N LEU A 67 1.18 -13.33 -6.57
CA LEU A 67 1.27 -14.51 -7.43
C LEU A 67 0.54 -14.22 -8.73
N LYS A 68 1.10 -14.68 -9.80
CA LYS A 68 0.50 -14.51 -11.12
C LYS A 68 0.17 -15.80 -11.77
#